data_1eaaa6264a2cae2de6e1606c5a4dc32a
#
_entry.id   1eaaa6264a2cae2de6e1606c5a4dc32a
#
_cell.length_a   1.000
_cell.length_b   1.000
_cell.length_c   1.000
_cell.angle_alpha   90.00
_cell.angle_beta   90.00
_cell.angle_gamma   90.00
#
_symmetry.space_group_name_H-M   'P 1'
#
loop_
_entity.id
_entity.type
_entity.pdbx_description
1 polymer ?
#
loop_
_entity_poly.entity_id
_entity_poly.type
_entity_poly.pdbx_seq_one_letter_code
_entity_poly.pdbx_strand_id
1 'polypeptide(L)'
;MQNYKDLKVWEKSHQFALEIYRVTEGFPRQEMYGLTNQLRRAASSIAANIAEGCGRKTKPDFANFLNISLGSSNEAEYFVLLARDLK
;
A
#
# COMPACT_ATOMS: atom_id res chain seq x y z
N MET A 1 -2.59 -5.72 21.88
CA MET A 1 -1.79 -5.98 20.67
C MET A 1 -2.45 -7.04 19.82
N GLN A 2 -2.55 -6.83 18.54
CA GLN A 2 -3.22 -7.75 17.63
C GLN A 2 -2.21 -8.39 16.68
N ASN A 3 -2.53 -9.58 16.22
CA ASN A 3 -1.80 -10.19 15.12
C ASN A 3 -2.40 -9.61 13.82
N TYR A 4 -1.62 -8.82 13.12
CA TYR A 4 -2.12 -8.15 11.91
C TYR A 4 -2.60 -9.14 10.85
N LYS A 5 -2.03 -10.34 10.84
CA LYS A 5 -2.41 -11.35 9.85
C LYS A 5 -3.87 -11.83 10.01
N ASP A 6 -4.47 -11.58 11.18
CA ASP A 6 -5.86 -11.93 11.43
C ASP A 6 -6.84 -10.86 10.95
N LEU A 7 -6.33 -9.70 10.53
CA LEU A 7 -7.20 -8.61 10.09
C LEU A 7 -7.48 -8.73 8.60
N LYS A 8 -8.78 -8.70 8.26
CA LYS A 8 -9.17 -8.75 6.84
C LYS A 8 -8.64 -7.57 6.05
N VAL A 9 -8.60 -6.39 6.68
CA VAL A 9 -8.09 -5.20 6.00
C VAL A 9 -6.61 -5.35 5.66
N TRP A 10 -5.83 -6.01 6.53
CA TRP A 10 -4.44 -6.28 6.21
C TRP A 10 -4.33 -7.27 5.06
N GLU A 11 -5.11 -8.34 5.12
CA GLU A 11 -5.06 -9.38 4.09
C GLU A 11 -5.38 -8.79 2.72
N LYS A 12 -6.43 -7.97 2.64
CA LYS A 12 -6.81 -7.34 1.38
C LYS A 12 -5.75 -6.37 0.89
N SER A 13 -5.13 -5.62 1.82
CA SER A 13 -4.07 -4.68 1.48
C SER A 13 -2.85 -5.42 0.94
N HIS A 14 -2.54 -6.56 1.54
CA HIS A 14 -1.42 -7.38 1.09
C HIS A 14 -1.69 -7.93 -0.31
N GLN A 15 -2.90 -8.44 -0.54
CA GLN A 15 -3.27 -8.93 -1.87
C GLN A 15 -3.21 -7.82 -2.91
N PHE A 16 -3.62 -6.62 -2.55
CA PHE A 16 -3.52 -5.48 -3.44
C PHE A 16 -2.06 -5.19 -3.80
N ALA A 17 -1.16 -5.23 -2.82
CA ALA A 17 0.27 -5.02 -3.07
C ALA A 17 0.83 -6.07 -4.03
N LEU A 18 0.48 -7.34 -3.82
CA LEU A 18 0.92 -8.40 -4.71
C LEU A 18 0.41 -8.16 -6.13
N GLU A 19 -0.84 -7.74 -6.27
CA GLU A 19 -1.42 -7.46 -7.58
C GLU A 19 -0.69 -6.31 -8.27
N ILE A 20 -0.35 -5.26 -7.52
CA ILE A 20 0.38 -4.12 -8.07
C ILE A 20 1.76 -4.55 -8.57
N TYR A 21 2.46 -5.39 -7.80
CA TYR A 21 3.77 -5.89 -8.26
C TYR A 21 3.61 -6.68 -9.56
N ARG A 22 2.57 -7.52 -9.64
CA ARG A 22 2.33 -8.33 -10.82
C ARG A 22 2.02 -7.46 -12.06
N VAL A 23 1.13 -6.49 -11.89
CA VAL A 23 0.70 -5.63 -12.99
C VAL A 23 1.85 -4.74 -13.47
N THR A 24 2.65 -4.22 -12.54
CA THR A 24 3.71 -3.30 -12.90
C THR A 24 4.90 -3.97 -13.57
N GLU A 25 4.95 -5.30 -13.57
CA GLU A 25 5.97 -6.00 -14.38
C GLU A 25 5.83 -5.68 -15.85
N GLY A 26 4.62 -5.32 -16.30
CA GLY A 26 4.40 -4.94 -17.69
C GLY A 26 4.63 -3.47 -17.99
N PHE A 27 5.01 -2.69 -16.99
CA PHE A 27 5.26 -1.26 -17.19
C PHE A 27 6.58 -1.04 -17.93
N PRO A 28 6.72 0.08 -18.68
CA PRO A 28 7.97 0.36 -19.37
C PRO A 28 9.16 0.44 -18.43
N ARG A 29 10.32 -0.01 -18.91
CA ARG A 29 11.54 0.00 -18.08
C ARG A 29 11.94 1.40 -17.63
N GLN A 30 11.70 2.40 -18.46
CA GLN A 30 12.03 3.77 -18.11
C GLN A 30 11.23 4.30 -16.93
N GLU A 31 10.14 3.60 -16.55
CA GLU A 31 9.35 3.96 -15.38
C GLU A 31 9.78 3.26 -14.10
N MET A 32 10.84 2.42 -14.18
CA MET A 32 11.25 1.63 -13.02
C MET A 32 11.55 2.51 -11.80
N TYR A 33 12.22 3.63 -11.99
CA TYR A 33 12.56 4.54 -10.89
C TYR A 33 11.58 5.69 -10.76
N GLY A 34 10.52 5.70 -11.54
CA GLY A 34 9.47 6.70 -11.48
C GLY A 34 8.17 6.07 -11.02
N LEU A 35 7.20 5.99 -11.93
CA LEU A 35 5.85 5.55 -11.59
C LEU A 35 5.80 4.14 -11.00
N THR A 36 6.53 3.20 -11.59
CA THR A 36 6.55 1.82 -11.10
C THR A 36 6.97 1.77 -9.64
N ASN A 37 8.09 2.41 -9.31
CA ASN A 37 8.60 2.40 -7.94
C ASN A 37 7.63 3.10 -6.98
N GLN A 38 7.09 4.24 -7.38
CA GLN A 38 6.16 4.98 -6.54
C GLN A 38 4.89 4.21 -6.25
N LEU A 39 4.34 3.55 -7.26
CA LEU A 39 3.13 2.76 -7.11
C LEU A 39 3.39 1.56 -6.18
N ARG A 40 4.51 0.87 -6.37
CA ARG A 40 4.85 -0.28 -5.52
C ARG A 40 5.05 0.15 -4.08
N ARG A 41 5.71 1.29 -3.85
CA ARG A 41 5.93 1.79 -2.50
C ARG A 41 4.62 2.18 -1.83
N ALA A 42 3.75 2.89 -2.55
CA ALA A 42 2.47 3.29 -1.99
C ALA A 42 1.62 2.06 -1.65
N ALA A 43 1.55 1.08 -2.56
CA ALA A 43 0.75 -0.12 -2.35
C ALA A 43 1.25 -0.94 -1.16
N SER A 44 2.56 -1.17 -1.07
CA SER A 44 3.11 -1.97 0.04
C SER A 44 3.03 -1.23 1.36
N SER A 45 3.03 0.10 1.35
CA SER A 45 2.93 0.92 2.55
C SER A 45 1.59 0.75 3.25
N ILE A 46 0.53 0.42 2.51
CA ILE A 46 -0.79 0.22 3.11
C ILE A 46 -0.73 -0.90 4.14
N ALA A 47 -0.32 -2.08 3.71
CA ALA A 47 -0.25 -3.25 4.60
C ALA A 47 0.83 -3.07 5.66
N ALA A 48 1.96 -2.46 5.30
CA ALA A 48 3.06 -2.27 6.22
C ALA A 48 2.65 -1.39 7.40
N ASN A 49 1.89 -0.32 7.16
CA ASN A 49 1.46 0.57 8.24
C ASN A 49 0.35 -0.05 9.09
N ILE A 50 -0.51 -0.89 8.52
CA ILE A 50 -1.47 -1.63 9.30
C ILE A 50 -0.73 -2.57 10.26
N ALA A 51 0.26 -3.31 9.74
CA ALA A 51 1.05 -4.23 10.55
C ALA A 51 1.79 -3.47 11.66
N GLU A 52 2.39 -2.33 11.33
CA GLU A 52 3.10 -1.52 12.30
C GLU A 52 2.15 -1.05 13.41
N GLY A 53 0.96 -0.60 13.03
CA GLY A 53 -0.02 -0.13 13.99
C GLY A 53 -0.46 -1.21 14.96
N CYS A 54 -0.57 -2.46 14.48
CA CYS A 54 -0.96 -3.57 15.33
C CYS A 54 0.06 -3.85 16.43
N GLY A 55 1.32 -3.44 16.22
CA GLY A 55 2.37 -3.59 17.23
C GLY A 55 2.40 -2.48 18.26
N ARG A 56 1.57 -1.45 18.11
CA ARG A 56 1.58 -0.31 19.03
C ARG A 56 0.77 -0.63 20.29
N LYS A 57 1.16 0.03 21.39
CA LYS A 57 0.58 -0.26 22.70
C LYS A 57 -0.74 0.45 22.96
N THR A 58 -1.00 1.57 22.27
CA THR A 58 -2.19 2.36 22.55
C THR A 58 -3.09 2.46 21.31
N LYS A 59 -4.39 2.66 21.55
CA LYS A 59 -5.34 2.85 20.47
C LYS A 59 -5.07 4.10 19.64
N PRO A 60 -4.72 5.25 20.25
CA PRO A 60 -4.36 6.41 19.44
C PRO A 60 -3.19 6.16 18.51
N ASP A 61 -2.16 5.43 18.95
CA ASP A 61 -1.04 5.10 18.10
C ASP A 61 -1.46 4.19 16.95
N PHE A 62 -2.28 3.19 17.25
CA PHE A 62 -2.82 2.30 16.23
C PHE A 62 -3.60 3.11 15.20
N ALA A 63 -4.49 4.00 15.65
CA ALA A 63 -5.28 4.85 14.76
C ALA A 63 -4.40 5.73 13.89
N ASN A 64 -3.28 6.23 14.44
CA ASN A 64 -2.36 7.05 13.68
C ASN A 64 -1.76 6.27 12.49
N PHE A 65 -1.38 5.02 12.72
CA PHE A 65 -0.84 4.19 11.63
C PHE A 65 -1.91 3.82 10.62
N LEU A 66 -3.16 3.65 11.06
CA LEU A 66 -4.25 3.44 10.12
C LEU A 66 -4.47 4.67 9.23
N ASN A 67 -4.32 5.87 9.79
CA ASN A 67 -4.43 7.09 9.00
C ASN A 67 -3.32 7.19 7.96
N ILE A 68 -2.09 6.81 8.34
CA ILE A 68 -0.98 6.79 7.38
C ILE A 68 -1.28 5.79 6.27
N SER A 69 -1.81 4.63 6.63
CA SER A 69 -2.19 3.59 5.67
C SER A 69 -3.26 4.11 4.71
N LEU A 70 -4.25 4.84 5.22
CA LEU A 70 -5.30 5.43 4.38
C LEU A 70 -4.70 6.41 3.37
N GLY A 71 -3.75 7.24 3.81
CA GLY A 71 -3.05 8.15 2.91
C GLY A 71 -2.31 7.41 1.81
N SER A 72 -1.65 6.30 2.16
CA SER A 72 -0.95 5.47 1.19
C SER A 72 -1.94 4.85 0.19
N SER A 73 -3.12 4.48 0.66
CA SER A 73 -4.16 3.94 -0.21
C SER A 73 -4.63 4.97 -1.23
N ASN A 74 -4.84 6.21 -0.78
CA ASN A 74 -5.23 7.28 -1.67
C ASN A 74 -4.14 7.58 -2.69
N GLU A 75 -2.88 7.54 -2.26
CA GLU A 75 -1.75 7.77 -3.14
C GLU A 75 -1.65 6.66 -4.20
N ALA A 76 -1.81 5.41 -3.77
CA ALA A 76 -1.76 4.28 -4.70
C ALA A 76 -2.89 4.38 -5.73
N GLU A 77 -4.07 4.77 -5.28
CA GLU A 77 -5.21 4.95 -6.19
C GLU A 77 -4.90 6.01 -7.23
N TYR A 78 -4.30 7.11 -6.81
CA TYR A 78 -3.92 8.16 -7.76
C TYR A 78 -2.90 7.64 -8.79
N PHE A 79 -1.90 6.89 -8.35
CA PHE A 79 -0.90 6.40 -9.29
C PHE A 79 -1.48 5.39 -10.28
N VAL A 80 -2.48 4.60 -9.85
CA VAL A 80 -3.19 3.71 -10.77
C VAL A 80 -3.94 4.53 -11.82
N LEU A 81 -4.60 5.59 -11.38
CA LEU A 81 -5.31 6.49 -12.29
C LEU A 81 -4.33 7.14 -13.27
N LEU A 82 -3.19 7.60 -12.77
CA LEU A 82 -2.17 8.21 -13.62
C LEU A 82 -1.65 7.23 -14.66
N ALA A 83 -1.37 5.99 -14.24
CA ALA A 83 -0.90 4.96 -15.15
C ALA A 83 -1.91 4.68 -16.25
N ARG A 84 -3.20 4.62 -15.88
CA ARG A 84 -4.27 4.42 -16.85
C ARG A 84 -4.29 5.55 -17.88
N ASP A 85 -4.14 6.76 -17.42
CA ASP A 85 -4.26 7.93 -18.30
C ASP A 85 -3.01 8.13 -19.18
N LEU A 86 -1.87 7.67 -18.72
CA LEU A 86 -0.63 7.73 -19.51
C LEU A 86 -0.58 6.65 -20.58
N LYS A 87 -1.17 5.51 -20.26
CA LYS A 87 -1.15 4.32 -21.11
C LYS A 87 0.25 3.87 -21.47
#